data_3b345eb1a02d3fa28d1ca26b372e3ce7
#
_entry.id   3b345eb1a02d3fa28d1ca26b372e3ce7
#
_cell.length_a   1.000
_cell.length_b   1.000
_cell.length_c   1.000
_cell.angle_alpha   90.00
_cell.angle_beta   90.00
_cell.angle_gamma   90.00
#
_symmetry.space_group_name_H-M   'P 1'
#
loop_
_entity.id
_entity.type
_entity.pdbx_description
1 polymer ?
#
loop_
_entity_poly.entity_id
_entity_poly.type
_entity_poly.pdbx_seq_one_letter_code
_entity_poly.pdbx_strand_id
1 'polypeptide(L)'
;MAISRRALLQSLLAQAVGANAFAQARVHAKARPLAKDAVTHDWASFLGPSHNGVSTETRLSRVLPPPLLWEVAKGTSYTSPAITGERLVFVHRVADEEIVECMHAETGARHWSFRYSTDFEDRYGYNNGPRSSPVIDGDRVFTVGAQGQLHCLDLRSGTLVWRRNIAADYKVQQDFFGTASTPLVEDKLLVLNVGAPGGPCVVGLDKATGREVWRAGREWGPSYASPVPGVVHGKRRIFVFAGGESTPPAGGLLSIDPSSGRVDFSFPWRSRSYESVNASCPVV
;
A
#
# COMPACT_ATOMS: atom_id res chain seq x y z
N MET A 1 35.37 5.77 33.32
CA MET A 1 35.00 5.93 31.89
C MET A 1 33.94 7.03 31.82
N ALA A 2 34.26 8.24 31.37
CA ALA A 2 33.35 9.37 31.38
C ALA A 2 32.54 9.36 30.10
N ILE A 3 31.24 9.25 30.23
CA ILE A 3 30.29 9.37 29.09
C ILE A 3 30.31 10.83 28.64
N SER A 4 30.60 11.08 27.35
CA SER A 4 30.67 12.44 26.82
C SER A 4 29.28 13.09 26.82
N ARG A 5 29.20 14.42 27.10
CA ARG A 5 27.95 15.21 27.05
C ARG A 5 27.20 15.06 25.72
N ARG A 6 27.91 14.78 24.62
CA ARG A 6 27.37 14.56 23.29
C ARG A 6 26.64 13.23 23.18
N ALA A 7 27.15 12.15 23.83
CA ALA A 7 26.49 10.85 23.86
C ALA A 7 25.22 10.88 24.74
N LEU A 8 25.23 11.68 25.82
CA LEU A 8 24.05 11.85 26.67
C LEU A 8 22.95 12.64 25.98
N LEU A 9 23.30 13.69 25.21
CA LEU A 9 22.35 14.46 24.40
C LEU A 9 21.78 13.64 23.23
N GLN A 10 22.56 12.79 22.60
CA GLN A 10 22.08 11.90 21.55
C GLN A 10 21.14 10.83 22.08
N SER A 11 21.40 10.27 23.30
CA SER A 11 20.49 9.30 23.92
C SER A 11 19.18 9.94 24.39
N LEU A 12 19.22 11.20 24.85
CA LEU A 12 18.01 11.96 25.23
C LEU A 12 17.18 12.37 24.01
N LEU A 13 17.81 12.71 22.88
CA LEU A 13 17.13 12.99 21.62
C LEU A 13 16.51 11.71 21.01
N ALA A 14 17.17 10.56 21.10
CA ALA A 14 16.63 9.28 20.66
C ALA A 14 15.42 8.83 21.51
N GLN A 15 15.42 9.11 22.81
CA GLN A 15 14.27 8.83 23.66
C GLN A 15 13.11 9.80 23.42
N ALA A 16 13.39 11.06 23.07
CA ALA A 16 12.34 12.05 22.73
C ALA A 16 11.66 11.73 21.40
N VAL A 17 12.37 11.16 20.43
CA VAL A 17 11.78 10.73 19.15
C VAL A 17 10.90 9.48 19.33
N GLY A 18 11.27 8.55 20.22
CA GLY A 18 10.45 7.38 20.53
C GLY A 18 9.12 7.71 21.25
N ALA A 19 9.09 8.76 22.08
CA ALA A 19 7.88 9.19 22.78
C ALA A 19 6.86 9.91 21.87
N ASN A 20 7.32 10.52 20.76
CA ASN A 20 6.46 11.24 19.81
C ASN A 20 5.77 10.35 18.76
N ALA A 21 6.16 9.09 18.63
CA ALA A 21 5.55 8.14 17.68
C ALA A 21 4.04 7.88 17.97
N PHE A 22 3.55 8.36 19.08
CA PHE A 22 2.15 8.22 19.55
C PHE A 22 1.50 9.55 19.91
N ALA A 23 1.95 10.64 19.34
CA ALA A 23 1.31 11.91 19.55
C ALA A 23 -0.19 11.80 19.26
N GLN A 24 -1.01 12.28 20.16
CA GLN A 24 -2.44 12.46 19.91
C GLN A 24 -2.61 13.46 18.77
N ALA A 25 -3.64 13.27 17.96
CA ALA A 25 -3.97 14.26 16.94
C ALA A 25 -4.27 15.60 17.58
N ARG A 26 -3.69 16.67 17.03
CA ARG A 26 -4.03 18.03 17.36
C ARG A 26 -5.23 18.46 16.55
N VAL A 27 -6.36 18.70 17.22
CA VAL A 27 -7.61 19.12 16.58
C VAL A 27 -7.63 20.63 16.44
N HIS A 28 -7.90 21.14 15.24
CA HIS A 28 -7.97 22.57 14.90
C HIS A 28 -9.40 23.04 14.69
N ALA A 29 -10.25 22.18 14.12
CA ALA A 29 -11.64 22.49 13.83
C ALA A 29 -12.51 21.24 13.89
N LYS A 30 -13.80 21.41 13.98
CA LYS A 30 -14.77 20.31 13.81
C LYS A 30 -15.16 20.18 12.35
N ALA A 31 -15.37 18.95 11.89
CA ALA A 31 -15.97 18.69 10.60
C ALA A 31 -17.35 19.36 10.50
N ARG A 32 -17.65 19.92 9.35
CA ARG A 32 -18.98 20.47 9.07
C ARG A 32 -19.90 19.34 8.63
N PRO A 33 -21.17 19.37 8.99
CA PRO A 33 -22.14 18.43 8.46
C PRO A 33 -22.16 18.47 6.94
N LEU A 34 -22.32 17.31 6.33
CA LEU A 34 -22.47 17.20 4.89
C LEU A 34 -23.77 17.86 4.43
N ALA A 35 -23.77 18.45 3.23
CA ALA A 35 -25.01 18.89 2.59
C ALA A 35 -25.94 17.69 2.38
N LYS A 36 -27.26 17.89 2.51
CA LYS A 36 -28.26 16.81 2.41
C LYS A 36 -28.22 16.04 1.07
N ASP A 37 -27.76 16.72 0.03
CA ASP A 37 -27.62 16.19 -1.35
C ASP A 37 -26.18 15.88 -1.73
N ALA A 38 -25.26 15.83 -0.78
CA ALA A 38 -23.89 15.44 -1.04
C ALA A 38 -23.80 13.94 -1.35
N VAL A 39 -23.14 13.62 -2.44
CA VAL A 39 -22.72 12.26 -2.77
C VAL A 39 -21.31 12.07 -2.22
N THR A 40 -21.11 11.05 -1.40
CA THR A 40 -19.82 10.68 -0.82
C THR A 40 -19.50 9.23 -1.12
N HIS A 41 -18.22 8.92 -1.17
CA HIS A 41 -17.72 7.58 -1.41
C HIS A 41 -16.59 7.27 -0.45
N ASP A 42 -16.46 6.00 -0.08
CA ASP A 42 -15.27 5.48 0.55
C ASP A 42 -14.09 5.55 -0.43
N TRP A 43 -12.89 5.78 0.07
CA TRP A 43 -11.65 5.68 -0.69
C TRP A 43 -10.79 4.56 -0.12
N ALA A 44 -11.31 3.34 -0.27
CA ALA A 44 -10.82 2.15 0.41
C ALA A 44 -9.52 1.57 -0.18
N SER A 45 -9.04 2.10 -1.31
CA SER A 45 -7.81 1.65 -1.97
C SER A 45 -7.08 2.80 -2.66
N PHE A 46 -5.85 2.58 -3.08
CA PHE A 46 -4.94 3.57 -3.67
C PHE A 46 -5.56 4.42 -4.80
N LEU A 47 -6.28 3.79 -5.72
CA LEU A 47 -6.91 4.47 -6.86
C LEU A 47 -8.41 4.73 -6.67
N GLY A 48 -8.91 4.58 -5.45
CA GLY A 48 -10.30 4.80 -5.10
C GLY A 48 -11.26 3.71 -5.61
N PRO A 49 -12.57 3.94 -5.50
CA PRO A 49 -13.58 2.89 -5.73
C PRO A 49 -13.65 2.40 -7.19
N SER A 50 -13.27 3.26 -8.15
CA SER A 50 -13.27 2.92 -9.58
C SER A 50 -11.89 2.55 -10.11
N HIS A 51 -10.88 2.45 -9.26
CA HIS A 51 -9.48 2.13 -9.60
C HIS A 51 -8.87 3.03 -10.70
N ASN A 52 -9.32 4.27 -10.81
CA ASN A 52 -8.89 5.22 -11.84
C ASN A 52 -8.45 6.58 -11.27
N GLY A 53 -8.45 6.75 -9.93
CA GLY A 53 -8.09 8.00 -9.27
C GLY A 53 -9.13 9.13 -9.41
N VAL A 54 -10.34 8.83 -9.90
CA VAL A 54 -11.40 9.82 -10.10
C VAL A 54 -12.44 9.70 -8.99
N SER A 55 -12.72 10.81 -8.32
CA SER A 55 -13.84 10.91 -7.38
C SER A 55 -15.08 11.46 -8.08
N THR A 56 -16.22 10.86 -7.80
CA THR A 56 -17.55 11.33 -8.23
C THR A 56 -18.29 12.04 -7.10
N GLU A 57 -17.61 12.36 -6.01
CA GLU A 57 -18.17 13.11 -4.88
C GLU A 57 -18.65 14.49 -5.30
N THR A 58 -19.70 14.95 -4.67
CA THR A 58 -20.32 16.25 -4.96
C THR A 58 -20.26 17.18 -3.75
N ARG A 59 -20.55 18.47 -3.97
CA ARG A 59 -20.55 19.50 -2.92
C ARG A 59 -19.19 19.69 -2.22
N LEU A 60 -18.10 19.40 -2.94
CA LEU A 60 -16.75 19.66 -2.42
C LEU A 60 -16.52 21.15 -2.16
N SER A 61 -15.72 21.45 -1.15
CA SER A 61 -15.31 22.83 -0.84
C SER A 61 -14.57 23.43 -2.04
N ARG A 62 -14.96 24.67 -2.41
CA ARG A 62 -14.24 25.45 -3.43
C ARG A 62 -13.14 26.34 -2.83
N VAL A 63 -13.02 26.34 -1.49
CA VAL A 63 -11.98 27.08 -0.78
C VAL A 63 -10.75 26.19 -0.70
N LEU A 64 -9.63 26.69 -1.21
CA LEU A 64 -8.34 26.00 -1.19
C LEU A 64 -7.28 26.89 -0.53
N PRO A 65 -6.47 26.35 0.38
CA PRO A 65 -6.58 25.00 0.93
C PRO A 65 -7.83 24.84 1.79
N PRO A 66 -8.39 23.65 1.92
CA PRO A 66 -9.53 23.42 2.81
C PRO A 66 -9.11 23.64 4.26
N PRO A 67 -10.05 23.97 5.19
CA PRO A 67 -9.73 24.11 6.60
C PRO A 67 -9.09 22.84 7.17
N LEU A 68 -8.01 23.00 7.92
CA LEU A 68 -7.35 21.90 8.62
C LEU A 68 -8.24 21.48 9.80
N LEU A 69 -8.68 20.22 9.79
CA LEU A 69 -9.48 19.66 10.89
C LEU A 69 -8.58 19.17 12.02
N TRP A 70 -7.60 18.37 11.69
CA TRP A 70 -6.64 17.82 12.63
C TRP A 70 -5.33 17.47 11.96
N GLU A 71 -4.29 17.32 12.73
CA GLU A 71 -2.98 16.85 12.30
C GLU A 71 -2.40 15.87 13.31
N VAL A 72 -1.57 14.95 12.83
CA VAL A 72 -0.83 14.01 13.67
C VAL A 72 0.59 13.86 13.15
N ALA A 73 1.56 13.78 14.05
CA ALA A 73 2.93 13.44 13.68
C ALA A 73 2.99 12.01 13.19
N LYS A 74 3.60 11.77 12.03
CA LYS A 74 3.84 10.45 11.48
C LYS A 74 5.32 10.26 11.14
N GLY A 75 5.76 9.02 11.06
CA GLY A 75 7.07 8.66 10.53
C GLY A 75 7.15 8.74 9.01
N THR A 76 8.19 8.16 8.45
CA THR A 76 8.44 8.14 7.01
C THR A 76 7.47 7.22 6.27
N SER A 77 7.00 7.63 5.10
CA SER A 77 6.07 6.85 4.26
C SER A 77 5.88 7.49 2.90
N TYR A 78 5.60 6.65 1.90
CA TYR A 78 5.09 7.06 0.58
C TYR A 78 3.65 6.57 0.34
N THR A 79 2.99 5.99 1.34
CA THR A 79 1.64 5.44 1.18
C THR A 79 0.57 6.52 1.18
N SER A 80 -0.49 6.32 0.42
CA SER A 80 -1.75 7.06 0.57
C SER A 80 -2.60 6.42 1.67
N PRO A 81 -3.36 7.19 2.44
CA PRO A 81 -4.34 6.61 3.36
C PRO A 81 -5.49 5.93 2.60
N ALA A 82 -6.13 4.95 3.25
CA ALA A 82 -7.42 4.40 2.84
C ALA A 82 -8.49 4.80 3.83
N ILE A 83 -9.69 5.09 3.34
CA ILE A 83 -10.80 5.58 4.16
C ILE A 83 -12.06 4.77 3.85
N THR A 84 -12.74 4.31 4.91
CA THR A 84 -14.07 3.73 4.82
C THR A 84 -14.91 4.19 6.01
N GLY A 85 -16.06 4.82 5.75
CA GLY A 85 -16.86 5.47 6.79
C GLY A 85 -16.01 6.41 7.63
N GLU A 86 -16.03 6.19 8.96
CA GLU A 86 -15.27 7.01 9.91
C GLU A 86 -13.82 6.55 10.13
N ARG A 87 -13.34 5.53 9.41
CA ARG A 87 -12.02 4.94 9.61
C ARG A 87 -11.06 5.33 8.51
N LEU A 88 -9.95 5.95 8.92
CA LEU A 88 -8.80 6.29 8.11
C LEU A 88 -7.64 5.40 8.51
N VAL A 89 -7.12 4.61 7.57
CA VAL A 89 -5.97 3.74 7.80
C VAL A 89 -4.78 4.23 6.98
N PHE A 90 -3.62 4.34 7.60
CA PHE A 90 -2.36 4.65 6.92
C PHE A 90 -1.21 3.84 7.49
N VAL A 91 -0.12 3.75 6.74
CA VAL A 91 1.07 3.00 7.13
C VAL A 91 2.27 3.93 7.12
N HIS A 92 3.11 3.86 8.14
CA HIS A 92 4.34 4.63 8.22
C HIS A 92 5.43 3.86 8.96
N ARG A 93 6.65 4.37 8.95
CA ARG A 93 7.78 3.79 9.69
C ARG A 93 8.34 4.77 10.70
N VAL A 94 8.60 4.27 11.89
CA VAL A 94 9.35 4.99 12.96
C VAL A 94 10.48 4.08 13.43
N ALA A 95 11.70 4.54 13.33
CA ALA A 95 12.90 3.72 13.60
C ALA A 95 12.84 2.39 12.81
N ASP A 96 12.88 1.27 13.50
CA ASP A 96 12.91 -0.07 12.93
C ASP A 96 11.54 -0.78 12.98
N GLU A 97 10.44 0.01 13.01
CA GLU A 97 9.08 -0.52 13.00
C GLU A 97 8.24 0.11 11.88
N GLU A 98 7.59 -0.69 11.06
CA GLU A 98 6.45 -0.27 10.25
C GLU A 98 5.19 -0.35 11.10
N ILE A 99 4.36 0.69 11.03
CA ILE A 99 3.20 0.89 11.88
C ILE A 99 1.97 1.15 11.00
N VAL A 100 0.95 0.32 11.18
CA VAL A 100 -0.38 0.55 10.61
C VAL A 100 -1.22 1.25 11.66
N GLU A 101 -1.73 2.43 11.33
CA GLU A 101 -2.59 3.20 12.22
C GLU A 101 -4.00 3.30 11.65
N CYS A 102 -5.00 3.13 12.53
CA CYS A 102 -6.39 3.43 12.22
C CYS A 102 -6.87 4.58 13.10
N MET A 103 -7.38 5.61 12.46
CA MET A 103 -7.86 6.82 13.12
C MET A 103 -9.29 7.14 12.69
N HIS A 104 -9.98 7.88 13.50
CA HIS A 104 -11.26 8.47 13.11
C HIS A 104 -11.00 9.59 12.08
N ALA A 105 -11.58 9.46 10.90
CA ALA A 105 -11.28 10.32 9.76
C ALA A 105 -11.52 11.83 10.02
N GLU A 106 -12.56 12.18 10.78
CA GLU A 106 -12.92 13.58 11.04
C GLU A 106 -12.24 14.18 12.28
N THR A 107 -11.90 13.36 13.28
CA THR A 107 -11.41 13.86 14.58
C THR A 107 -9.93 13.56 14.83
N GLY A 108 -9.33 12.63 14.05
CA GLY A 108 -7.99 12.15 14.29
C GLY A 108 -7.82 11.29 15.55
N ALA A 109 -8.92 10.92 16.22
CA ALA A 109 -8.83 10.04 17.37
C ALA A 109 -8.34 8.65 16.93
N ARG A 110 -7.30 8.13 17.62
CA ARG A 110 -6.77 6.81 17.30
C ARG A 110 -7.70 5.72 17.77
N HIS A 111 -8.06 4.80 16.86
CA HIS A 111 -8.78 3.58 17.19
C HIS A 111 -7.82 2.47 17.62
N TRP A 112 -6.77 2.21 16.80
CA TRP A 112 -5.77 1.19 17.08
C TRP A 112 -4.48 1.44 16.29
N SER A 113 -3.41 0.74 16.67
CA SER A 113 -2.18 0.63 15.91
C SER A 113 -1.69 -0.83 15.91
N PHE A 114 -1.13 -1.27 14.79
CA PHE A 114 -0.47 -2.57 14.62
C PHE A 114 0.95 -2.34 14.15
N ARG A 115 1.92 -3.08 14.69
CA ARG A 115 3.35 -2.87 14.45
C ARG A 115 4.06 -4.15 14.12
N TYR A 116 5.12 -4.01 13.37
CA TYR A 116 6.05 -5.09 13.09
C TYR A 116 7.43 -4.52 12.76
N SER A 117 8.47 -5.30 13.07
CA SER A 117 9.85 -4.90 12.82
C SER A 117 10.19 -4.94 11.33
N THR A 118 11.08 -4.04 10.91
CA THR A 118 11.63 -3.95 9.56
C THR A 118 13.06 -3.43 9.63
N ASP A 119 13.96 -4.01 8.85
CA ASP A 119 15.31 -3.54 8.63
C ASP A 119 15.53 -3.04 7.19
N PHE A 120 14.42 -2.76 6.47
CA PHE A 120 14.48 -2.25 5.12
C PHE A 120 15.31 -0.97 5.04
N GLU A 121 16.24 -0.95 4.09
CA GLU A 121 16.98 0.25 3.72
C GLU A 121 16.79 0.56 2.25
N ASP A 122 16.40 1.80 1.97
CA ASP A 122 16.31 2.31 0.60
C ASP A 122 17.72 2.42 0.03
N ARG A 123 17.98 1.73 -1.07
CA ARG A 123 19.30 1.70 -1.74
C ARG A 123 19.82 3.11 -2.08
N TYR A 124 18.95 4.04 -2.35
CA TYR A 124 19.29 5.41 -2.73
C TYR A 124 19.17 6.42 -1.57
N GLY A 125 18.75 5.97 -0.40
CA GLY A 125 18.65 6.79 0.79
C GLY A 125 17.53 7.84 0.77
N TYR A 126 16.52 7.69 -0.09
CA TYR A 126 15.41 8.64 -0.14
C TYR A 126 14.50 8.52 1.07
N ASN A 127 14.02 7.31 1.38
CA ASN A 127 13.08 7.09 2.47
C ASN A 127 12.91 5.60 2.74
N ASN A 128 13.11 5.18 3.98
CA ASN A 128 12.99 3.78 4.41
C ASN A 128 11.57 3.35 4.79
N GLY A 129 10.57 4.20 4.60
CA GLY A 129 9.17 3.90 4.92
C GLY A 129 8.46 3.06 3.86
N PRO A 130 7.30 2.50 4.21
CA PRO A 130 6.47 1.70 3.30
C PRO A 130 5.97 2.51 2.11
N ARG A 131 5.71 1.81 1.00
CA ARG A 131 5.27 2.40 -0.27
C ARG A 131 3.93 1.86 -0.76
N SER A 132 3.59 0.63 -0.38
CA SER A 132 2.29 0.03 -0.70
C SER A 132 1.21 0.61 0.21
N SER A 133 0.17 1.19 -0.36
CA SER A 133 -0.95 1.76 0.39
C SER A 133 -1.82 0.66 1.02
N PRO A 134 -2.45 0.91 2.16
CA PRO A 134 -3.42 -0.03 2.72
C PRO A 134 -4.64 -0.17 1.81
N VAL A 135 -5.28 -1.33 1.88
CA VAL A 135 -6.56 -1.60 1.20
C VAL A 135 -7.56 -2.07 2.23
N ILE A 136 -8.75 -1.47 2.24
CA ILE A 136 -9.86 -1.84 3.11
C ILE A 136 -10.91 -2.58 2.28
N ASP A 137 -11.39 -3.71 2.77
CA ASP A 137 -12.48 -4.47 2.16
C ASP A 137 -13.36 -5.07 3.26
N GLY A 138 -14.58 -4.56 3.37
CA GLY A 138 -15.49 -4.93 4.44
C GLY A 138 -14.89 -4.69 5.82
N ASP A 139 -14.71 -5.75 6.58
CA ASP A 139 -14.14 -5.73 7.93
C ASP A 139 -12.62 -6.03 7.97
N ARG A 140 -11.93 -6.00 6.83
CA ARG A 140 -10.50 -6.33 6.70
C ARG A 140 -9.68 -5.16 6.18
N VAL A 141 -8.43 -5.12 6.65
CA VAL A 141 -7.38 -4.24 6.14
C VAL A 141 -6.21 -5.10 5.66
N PHE A 142 -5.77 -4.86 4.44
CA PHE A 142 -4.60 -5.51 3.86
C PHE A 142 -3.47 -4.48 3.73
N THR A 143 -2.27 -4.83 4.22
CA THR A 143 -1.09 -3.99 4.13
C THR A 143 0.11 -4.80 3.67
N VAL A 144 0.98 -4.19 2.88
CA VAL A 144 2.25 -4.79 2.46
C VAL A 144 3.38 -3.87 2.86
N GLY A 145 4.30 -4.39 3.66
CA GLY A 145 5.53 -3.68 4.07
C GLY A 145 6.58 -3.68 2.97
N ALA A 146 7.59 -2.82 3.12
CA ALA A 146 8.66 -2.66 2.14
C ALA A 146 9.43 -3.96 1.83
N GLN A 147 9.49 -4.90 2.79
CA GLN A 147 10.13 -6.21 2.66
C GLN A 147 9.14 -7.34 2.35
N GLY A 148 7.93 -7.01 1.89
CA GLY A 148 6.93 -7.99 1.50
C GLY A 148 6.17 -8.63 2.66
N GLN A 149 6.21 -8.06 3.86
CA GLN A 149 5.36 -8.48 4.97
C GLN A 149 3.90 -8.12 4.66
N LEU A 150 3.11 -9.10 4.31
CA LEU A 150 1.68 -8.97 4.03
C LEU A 150 0.87 -9.31 5.27
N HIS A 151 0.01 -8.41 5.69
CA HIS A 151 -0.89 -8.59 6.82
C HIS A 151 -2.35 -8.41 6.41
N CYS A 152 -3.21 -9.24 6.96
CA CYS A 152 -4.65 -9.03 7.02
C CYS A 152 -5.02 -8.74 8.46
N LEU A 153 -5.58 -7.56 8.70
CA LEU A 153 -5.99 -7.10 10.01
C LEU A 153 -7.51 -6.96 10.05
N ASP A 154 -8.10 -7.15 11.22
CA ASP A 154 -9.48 -6.76 11.49
C ASP A 154 -9.59 -5.23 11.53
N LEU A 155 -10.45 -4.63 10.71
CA LEU A 155 -10.60 -3.18 10.58
C LEU A 155 -11.06 -2.53 11.89
N ARG A 156 -11.84 -3.23 12.70
CA ARG A 156 -12.42 -2.69 13.92
C ARG A 156 -11.41 -2.60 15.06
N SER A 157 -10.59 -3.65 15.21
CA SER A 157 -9.70 -3.84 16.36
C SER A 157 -8.21 -3.72 16.05
N GLY A 158 -7.80 -3.83 14.77
CA GLY A 158 -6.39 -3.95 14.40
C GLY A 158 -5.77 -5.31 14.69
N THR A 159 -6.57 -6.29 15.11
CA THR A 159 -6.08 -7.63 15.43
C THR A 159 -5.63 -8.35 14.17
N LEU A 160 -4.48 -9.02 14.24
CA LEU A 160 -3.96 -9.84 13.16
C LEU A 160 -4.88 -11.03 12.89
N VAL A 161 -5.37 -11.14 11.65
CA VAL A 161 -6.18 -12.28 11.19
C VAL A 161 -5.28 -13.35 10.57
N TRP A 162 -4.44 -12.93 9.62
CA TRP A 162 -3.40 -13.78 9.04
C TRP A 162 -2.24 -12.90 8.50
N ARG A 163 -1.09 -13.53 8.30
CA ARG A 163 0.08 -12.88 7.72
C ARG A 163 0.85 -13.81 6.79
N ARG A 164 1.57 -13.21 5.87
CA ARG A 164 2.56 -13.87 5.00
C ARG A 164 3.78 -12.98 4.82
N ASN A 165 4.87 -13.55 4.36
CA ASN A 165 5.99 -12.80 3.81
C ASN A 165 6.13 -13.18 2.33
N ILE A 166 5.56 -12.37 1.43
CA ILE A 166 5.52 -12.66 -0.01
C ILE A 166 6.92 -12.66 -0.63
N ALA A 167 7.84 -11.86 -0.10
CA ALA A 167 9.23 -11.87 -0.57
C ALA A 167 9.92 -13.20 -0.24
N ALA A 168 9.76 -13.71 0.98
CA ALA A 168 10.31 -14.99 1.39
C ALA A 168 9.60 -16.17 0.69
N ASP A 169 8.26 -16.17 0.64
CA ASP A 169 7.45 -17.24 0.07
C ASP A 169 7.75 -17.48 -1.42
N TYR A 170 8.01 -16.40 -2.16
CA TYR A 170 8.28 -16.43 -3.60
C TYR A 170 9.74 -16.15 -3.97
N LYS A 171 10.62 -16.00 -2.98
CA LYS A 171 12.05 -15.70 -3.18
C LYS A 171 12.26 -14.44 -4.03
N VAL A 172 11.42 -13.44 -3.81
CA VAL A 172 11.49 -12.16 -4.54
C VAL A 172 12.76 -11.44 -4.09
N GLN A 173 13.56 -11.04 -5.06
CA GLN A 173 14.69 -10.16 -4.78
C GLN A 173 14.19 -8.74 -4.50
N GLN A 174 14.80 -8.09 -3.53
CA GLN A 174 14.51 -6.68 -3.29
C GLN A 174 14.97 -5.86 -4.48
N ASP A 175 14.04 -5.21 -5.15
CA ASP A 175 14.30 -4.24 -6.21
C ASP A 175 14.68 -2.86 -5.59
N PHE A 176 14.87 -1.81 -6.39
CA PHE A 176 15.36 -0.49 -5.97
C PHE A 176 14.72 0.02 -4.68
N PHE A 177 13.40 -0.09 -4.56
CA PHE A 177 12.62 0.53 -3.50
C PHE A 177 11.82 -0.48 -2.67
N GLY A 178 12.14 -1.77 -2.72
CA GLY A 178 11.41 -2.82 -2.03
C GLY A 178 10.04 -3.07 -2.64
N THR A 179 9.10 -3.61 -1.86
CA THR A 179 7.74 -3.89 -2.32
C THR A 179 6.89 -2.62 -2.24
N ALA A 180 6.38 -2.16 -3.39
CA ALA A 180 5.62 -0.91 -3.48
C ALA A 180 4.25 -1.05 -4.15
N SER A 181 4.00 -2.13 -4.89
CA SER A 181 2.70 -2.40 -5.50
C SER A 181 1.61 -2.57 -4.44
N THR A 182 0.53 -1.80 -4.57
CA THR A 182 -0.65 -1.95 -3.69
C THR A 182 -1.47 -3.16 -4.15
N PRO A 183 -1.90 -4.04 -3.25
CA PRO A 183 -2.76 -5.17 -3.59
C PRO A 183 -4.10 -4.74 -4.19
N LEU A 184 -4.66 -5.58 -5.05
CA LEU A 184 -6.04 -5.44 -5.53
C LEU A 184 -6.93 -6.46 -4.84
N VAL A 185 -8.04 -6.02 -4.28
CA VAL A 185 -9.13 -6.92 -3.90
C VAL A 185 -10.04 -7.12 -5.11
N GLU A 186 -10.19 -8.36 -5.55
CA GLU A 186 -11.08 -8.75 -6.65
C GLU A 186 -11.95 -9.92 -6.19
N ASP A 187 -13.20 -9.65 -5.87
CA ASP A 187 -14.15 -10.60 -5.26
C ASP A 187 -13.57 -11.28 -3.99
N LYS A 188 -13.27 -12.56 -4.05
CA LYS A 188 -12.68 -13.35 -2.95
C LYS A 188 -11.15 -13.36 -2.95
N LEU A 189 -10.54 -12.68 -3.88
CA LEU A 189 -9.10 -12.70 -4.09
C LEU A 189 -8.42 -11.42 -3.61
N LEU A 190 -7.21 -11.58 -3.11
CA LEU A 190 -6.22 -10.55 -2.95
C LEU A 190 -5.13 -10.78 -4.00
N VAL A 191 -5.02 -9.89 -4.97
CA VAL A 191 -4.11 -10.01 -6.11
C VAL A 191 -2.88 -9.15 -5.89
N LEU A 192 -1.70 -9.75 -6.06
CA LEU A 192 -0.41 -9.14 -5.79
C LEU A 192 0.51 -9.25 -7.00
N ASN A 193 1.13 -8.12 -7.36
CA ASN A 193 2.24 -8.10 -8.28
C ASN A 193 3.51 -8.49 -7.51
N VAL A 194 3.98 -9.72 -7.69
CA VAL A 194 5.05 -10.33 -6.91
C VAL A 194 6.38 -10.29 -7.65
N GLY A 195 6.38 -10.68 -8.93
CA GLY A 195 7.56 -10.68 -9.78
C GLY A 195 8.68 -11.61 -9.30
N ALA A 196 8.35 -12.84 -8.92
CA ALA A 196 9.34 -13.81 -8.47
C ALA A 196 10.30 -14.23 -9.60
N PRO A 197 11.56 -14.51 -9.32
CA PRO A 197 12.49 -15.03 -10.31
C PRO A 197 12.00 -16.34 -10.93
N GLY A 198 11.80 -16.37 -12.25
CA GLY A 198 11.25 -17.55 -12.96
C GLY A 198 9.74 -17.76 -12.71
N GLY A 199 9.07 -16.78 -12.15
CA GLY A 199 7.64 -16.74 -11.85
C GLY A 199 7.27 -17.17 -10.42
N PRO A 200 6.07 -16.79 -9.97
CA PRO A 200 5.05 -16.07 -10.70
C PRO A 200 5.32 -14.55 -10.80
N CYS A 201 4.80 -13.91 -11.86
CA CYS A 201 4.73 -12.45 -11.91
C CYS A 201 3.64 -11.93 -10.95
N VAL A 202 2.49 -12.59 -10.95
CA VAL A 202 1.29 -12.21 -10.19
C VAL A 202 0.72 -13.42 -9.47
N VAL A 203 0.19 -13.21 -8.27
CA VAL A 203 -0.51 -14.25 -7.50
C VAL A 203 -1.88 -13.76 -7.08
N GLY A 204 -2.85 -14.67 -7.05
CA GLY A 204 -4.14 -14.50 -6.41
C GLY A 204 -4.21 -15.32 -5.13
N LEU A 205 -4.41 -14.66 -4.01
CA LEU A 205 -4.60 -15.28 -2.71
C LEU A 205 -6.08 -15.23 -2.33
N ASP A 206 -6.58 -16.24 -1.65
CA ASP A 206 -7.86 -16.15 -0.95
C ASP A 206 -7.76 -15.08 0.15
N LYS A 207 -8.54 -14.01 0.04
CA LYS A 207 -8.42 -12.85 0.93
C LYS A 207 -8.77 -13.16 2.39
N ALA A 208 -9.57 -14.18 2.64
CA ALA A 208 -9.97 -14.54 4.00
C ALA A 208 -8.89 -15.34 4.74
N THR A 209 -8.09 -16.12 4.02
CA THR A 209 -7.13 -17.06 4.61
C THR A 209 -5.67 -16.80 4.26
N GLY A 210 -5.40 -15.96 3.25
CA GLY A 210 -4.06 -15.74 2.70
C GLY A 210 -3.51 -16.91 1.89
N ARG A 211 -4.28 -18.00 1.67
CA ARG A 211 -3.81 -19.14 0.87
C ARG A 211 -3.79 -18.80 -0.61
N GLU A 212 -2.76 -19.28 -1.29
CA GLU A 212 -2.64 -19.13 -2.74
C GLU A 212 -3.74 -19.92 -3.45
N VAL A 213 -4.41 -19.26 -4.41
CA VAL A 213 -5.44 -19.82 -5.28
C VAL A 213 -4.89 -20.09 -6.66
N TRP A 214 -4.16 -19.11 -7.22
CA TRP A 214 -3.55 -19.22 -8.55
C TRP A 214 -2.28 -18.39 -8.69
N ARG A 215 -1.50 -18.71 -9.72
CA ARG A 215 -0.28 -18.01 -10.17
C ARG A 215 -0.40 -17.62 -11.63
N ALA A 216 0.14 -16.46 -12.00
CA ALA A 216 0.11 -15.96 -13.37
C ALA A 216 1.45 -15.36 -13.80
N GLY A 217 1.84 -15.61 -15.05
CA GLY A 217 3.06 -15.09 -15.68
C GLY A 217 4.36 -15.69 -15.13
N ARG A 218 5.42 -15.63 -15.93
CA ARG A 218 6.75 -16.13 -15.56
C ARG A 218 7.89 -15.26 -16.09
N GLU A 219 7.56 -14.32 -16.97
CA GLU A 219 8.54 -13.69 -17.86
C GLU A 219 9.23 -12.50 -17.23
N TRP A 220 8.58 -11.85 -16.23
CA TRP A 220 9.01 -10.55 -15.73
C TRP A 220 9.12 -10.49 -14.22
N GLY A 221 10.10 -9.72 -13.75
CA GLY A 221 10.33 -9.46 -12.34
C GLY A 221 9.31 -8.51 -11.70
N PRO A 222 9.55 -8.10 -10.45
CA PRO A 222 8.65 -7.21 -9.72
C PRO A 222 8.58 -5.84 -10.38
N SER A 223 7.47 -5.14 -10.14
CA SER A 223 7.31 -3.73 -10.50
C SER A 223 6.61 -2.97 -9.40
N TYR A 224 6.54 -1.66 -9.52
CA TYR A 224 5.84 -0.80 -8.57
C TYR A 224 4.40 -0.49 -8.99
N ALA A 225 4.01 -0.92 -10.19
CA ALA A 225 2.64 -0.78 -10.67
C ALA A 225 1.68 -1.69 -9.90
N SER A 226 0.57 -1.12 -9.46
CA SER A 226 -0.49 -1.89 -8.80
C SER A 226 -1.39 -2.56 -9.85
N PRO A 227 -1.92 -3.77 -9.57
CA PRO A 227 -2.93 -4.41 -10.40
C PRO A 227 -4.19 -3.54 -10.51
N VAL A 228 -4.76 -3.45 -11.71
CA VAL A 228 -5.97 -2.68 -11.97
C VAL A 228 -7.00 -3.58 -12.63
N PRO A 229 -8.24 -3.61 -12.12
CA PRO A 229 -9.31 -4.38 -12.74
C PRO A 229 -9.96 -3.60 -13.88
N GLY A 230 -10.47 -4.29 -14.87
CA GLY A 230 -11.21 -3.68 -15.96
C GLY A 230 -12.16 -4.66 -16.66
N VAL A 231 -13.04 -4.13 -17.48
CA VAL A 231 -13.93 -4.93 -18.35
C VAL A 231 -13.61 -4.61 -19.79
N VAL A 232 -13.10 -5.60 -20.52
CA VAL A 232 -12.75 -5.48 -21.93
C VAL A 232 -13.54 -6.50 -22.74
N HIS A 233 -14.27 -6.05 -23.74
CA HIS A 233 -15.19 -6.89 -24.54
C HIS A 233 -16.15 -7.74 -23.67
N GLY A 234 -16.71 -7.12 -22.61
CA GLY A 234 -17.65 -7.76 -21.69
C GLY A 234 -17.00 -8.78 -20.72
N LYS A 235 -15.67 -8.93 -20.71
CA LYS A 235 -14.96 -9.86 -19.85
C LYS A 235 -14.20 -9.10 -18.76
N ARG A 236 -14.40 -9.50 -17.50
CA ARG A 236 -13.61 -9.00 -16.36
C ARG A 236 -12.17 -9.48 -16.46
N ARG A 237 -11.21 -8.57 -16.30
CA ARG A 237 -9.77 -8.81 -16.37
C ARG A 237 -9.04 -8.02 -15.28
N ILE A 238 -7.84 -8.52 -14.95
CA ILE A 238 -6.88 -7.81 -14.13
C ILE A 238 -5.69 -7.48 -15.02
N PHE A 239 -5.31 -6.21 -15.04
CA PHE A 239 -4.17 -5.72 -15.79
C PHE A 239 -3.02 -5.43 -14.82
N VAL A 240 -1.84 -5.94 -15.15
CA VAL A 240 -0.62 -5.74 -14.36
C VAL A 240 0.52 -5.33 -15.28
N PHE A 241 1.14 -4.20 -14.98
CA PHE A 241 2.32 -3.74 -15.69
C PHE A 241 3.57 -4.21 -14.93
N ALA A 242 4.06 -5.39 -15.27
CA ALA A 242 5.16 -6.09 -14.60
C ALA A 242 6.54 -5.68 -15.15
N GLY A 243 7.59 -5.96 -14.42
CA GLY A 243 8.98 -5.75 -14.80
C GLY A 243 9.66 -4.65 -14.01
N GLY A 244 10.58 -5.04 -13.15
CA GLY A 244 11.43 -4.20 -12.35
C GLY A 244 12.86 -4.14 -12.86
N GLU A 245 13.83 -4.17 -11.97
CA GLU A 245 15.25 -4.19 -12.28
C GLU A 245 15.64 -5.53 -12.96
N SER A 246 16.18 -5.45 -14.15
CA SER A 246 16.65 -6.64 -14.88
C SER A 246 17.70 -6.26 -15.93
N THR A 247 18.58 -7.22 -16.28
CA THR A 247 19.58 -7.07 -17.34
C THR A 247 19.50 -8.29 -18.27
N PRO A 248 19.09 -8.11 -19.54
CA PRO A 248 18.59 -6.86 -20.16
C PRO A 248 17.25 -6.42 -19.56
N PRO A 249 16.91 -5.11 -19.68
CA PRO A 249 15.62 -4.60 -19.16
C PRO A 249 14.44 -5.35 -19.80
N ALA A 250 13.60 -5.96 -18.96
CA ALA A 250 12.45 -6.73 -19.40
C ALA A 250 11.19 -6.37 -18.59
N GLY A 251 10.05 -6.36 -19.24
CA GLY A 251 8.76 -6.07 -18.63
C GLY A 251 7.65 -5.97 -19.65
N GLY A 252 6.43 -5.77 -19.18
CA GLY A 252 5.28 -5.62 -20.05
C GLY A 252 3.94 -5.70 -19.31
N LEU A 253 2.88 -5.60 -20.09
CA LEU A 253 1.51 -5.66 -19.61
C LEU A 253 0.99 -7.10 -19.68
N LEU A 254 0.44 -7.57 -18.58
CA LEU A 254 -0.31 -8.83 -18.48
C LEU A 254 -1.81 -8.53 -18.39
N SER A 255 -2.62 -9.30 -19.10
CA SER A 255 -4.06 -9.40 -18.92
C SER A 255 -4.41 -10.77 -18.37
N ILE A 256 -5.02 -10.80 -17.19
CA ILE A 256 -5.23 -12.02 -16.41
C ILE A 256 -6.73 -12.22 -16.17
N ASP A 257 -7.21 -13.45 -16.38
CA ASP A 257 -8.54 -13.88 -15.96
C ASP A 257 -8.55 -14.04 -14.44
N PRO A 258 -9.36 -13.25 -13.69
CA PRO A 258 -9.34 -13.29 -12.24
C PRO A 258 -9.78 -14.63 -11.65
N SER A 259 -10.64 -15.38 -12.36
CA SER A 259 -11.18 -16.63 -11.83
C SER A 259 -10.19 -17.79 -11.85
N SER A 260 -9.23 -17.76 -12.78
CA SER A 260 -8.32 -18.89 -13.03
C SER A 260 -6.84 -18.53 -12.93
N GLY A 261 -6.48 -17.24 -12.94
CA GLY A 261 -5.11 -16.79 -13.07
C GLY A 261 -4.52 -17.00 -14.49
N ARG A 262 -5.34 -17.40 -15.48
CA ARG A 262 -4.86 -17.59 -16.83
C ARG A 262 -4.50 -16.24 -17.43
N VAL A 263 -3.29 -16.15 -17.99
CA VAL A 263 -2.86 -15.02 -18.80
C VAL A 263 -3.52 -15.11 -20.17
N ASP A 264 -4.40 -14.16 -20.50
CA ASP A 264 -5.06 -14.11 -21.80
C ASP A 264 -4.12 -13.54 -22.88
N PHE A 265 -3.37 -12.49 -22.52
CA PHE A 265 -2.27 -12.00 -23.36
C PHE A 265 -1.17 -11.35 -22.50
N SER A 266 0.01 -11.28 -23.05
CA SER A 266 1.12 -10.49 -22.56
C SER A 266 1.61 -9.57 -23.69
N PHE A 267 1.93 -8.32 -23.36
CA PHE A 267 2.49 -7.35 -24.29
C PHE A 267 3.85 -6.89 -23.75
N PRO A 268 4.97 -7.35 -24.31
CA PRO A 268 6.30 -6.95 -23.88
C PRO A 268 6.52 -5.46 -24.13
N TRP A 269 6.81 -4.73 -23.08
CA TRP A 269 7.21 -3.34 -23.16
C TRP A 269 8.00 -2.93 -21.92
N ARG A 270 9.12 -2.28 -22.15
CA ARG A 270 9.94 -1.66 -21.12
C ARG A 270 10.82 -0.58 -21.73
N SER A 271 11.10 0.49 -20.97
CA SER A 271 12.15 1.43 -21.31
C SER A 271 13.49 0.70 -21.45
N ARG A 272 14.33 1.16 -22.38
CA ARG A 272 15.69 0.61 -22.58
C ARG A 272 16.67 1.06 -21.49
N SER A 273 16.31 2.05 -20.68
CA SER A 273 17.15 2.50 -19.56
C SER A 273 17.13 1.44 -18.45
N TYR A 274 18.30 1.05 -17.99
CA TYR A 274 18.46 0.11 -16.87
C TYR A 274 17.75 0.59 -15.60
N GLU A 275 17.86 1.89 -15.30
CA GLU A 275 17.29 2.51 -14.10
C GLU A 275 15.78 2.73 -14.18
N SER A 276 15.17 2.45 -15.33
CA SER A 276 13.73 2.54 -15.48
C SER A 276 13.06 1.30 -14.91
N VAL A 277 11.99 1.50 -14.17
CA VAL A 277 11.10 0.46 -13.66
C VAL A 277 9.66 0.74 -14.06
N ASN A 278 8.84 -0.30 -14.22
CA ASN A 278 7.44 -0.12 -14.54
C ASN A 278 6.68 0.24 -13.24
N ALA A 279 6.27 1.50 -13.12
CA ALA A 279 5.62 2.04 -11.92
C ALA A 279 4.21 2.60 -12.15
N SER A 280 3.87 2.93 -13.41
CA SER A 280 2.56 3.45 -13.75
C SER A 280 1.51 2.34 -13.72
N CYS A 281 0.40 2.56 -13.02
CA CYS A 281 -0.74 1.66 -13.09
C CYS A 281 -1.39 1.71 -14.47
N PRO A 282 -1.85 0.58 -15.02
CA PRO A 282 -2.65 0.58 -16.24
C PRO A 282 -3.91 1.43 -16.10
N VAL A 283 -4.32 2.07 -17.17
CA VAL A 283 -5.61 2.78 -17.28
C VAL A 283 -6.48 1.96 -18.24
N VAL A 284 -7.69 1.58 -17.78
CA VAL A 284 -8.62 0.73 -18.51
C VAL A 284 -9.94 1.46 -18.76
#